data_842d42cee8c3cfdde7c48ce2b9d8717f
#
_entry.id   842d42cee8c3cfdde7c48ce2b9d8717f
#
_cell.length_a   1.000
_cell.length_b   1.000
_cell.length_c   1.000
_cell.angle_alpha   90.00
_cell.angle_beta   90.00
_cell.angle_gamma   90.00
#
_symmetry.space_group_name_H-M   'P 1'
#
loop_
_entity.id
_entity.type
_entity.pdbx_description
1 polymer ?
#
loop_
_entity_poly.entity_id
_entity_poly.type
_entity_poly.pdbx_seq_one_letter_code
_entity_poly.pdbx_strand_id
1 'polypeptide(L)'
;TTWTLPANVATCLNPSLEYAFVKIGDEYHLMAAGLVESTMKACHIEDYEVLEPRVLGSEFELMQYQHPFLDRKGLVILGDHVTLEGGTGCVHTAPGPGVEDFEVCVNHYPQVPVIVPVDDGGYLTEEAGKEFAGLKVWAANKVILEHIKQSGHLMGVQHITHQYPHCWRCHHPIIFRATEQWFCSIDKFREEAYKAIDEVKWQPAWGHDRMHGMVRDRSDWCISRQRVWGVPIPVFYCKNCGKYHITDASIKAVSDLFRKEGSDAWYKYDPDIMDVWFDSGSTWSAVCRERPELNWPADLYMEGADQFRGWFQSSLLTSVATQGVAPYKGVLCHGWVVDEQGKQMHKSAGNGVEPSEIIRDYGADIVRLWVASSDYTVDVRAGKNIFKQLSEAYRKMRNTARFMLGNIGDFNPATDMVAEDQLFEIDRWALK
;
A
#
# COMPACT_ATOMS: atom_id res chain seq x y z
N THR A 1 -0.97 -23.67 9.98
CA THR A 1 -1.11 -23.70 8.51
C THR A 1 -0.08 -24.62 7.89
N THR A 2 -0.46 -25.89 7.64
CA THR A 2 0.51 -26.95 7.29
C THR A 2 1.14 -26.81 5.91
N TRP A 3 0.53 -26.08 4.97
CA TRP A 3 1.11 -25.86 3.63
C TRP A 3 2.44 -25.10 3.67
N THR A 4 2.78 -24.42 4.78
CA THR A 4 4.05 -23.71 4.94
C THR A 4 5.18 -24.62 5.44
N LEU A 5 4.86 -25.81 6.00
CA LEU A 5 5.87 -26.74 6.50
C LEU A 5 6.92 -27.19 5.47
N PRO A 6 6.59 -27.41 4.19
CA PRO A 6 7.63 -27.68 3.18
C PRO A 6 8.68 -26.59 3.02
N ALA A 7 8.34 -25.35 3.39
CA ALA A 7 9.27 -24.21 3.38
C ALA A 7 10.05 -24.04 4.69
N ASN A 8 9.86 -24.92 5.68
CA ASN A 8 10.56 -24.86 6.95
C ASN A 8 12.08 -24.92 6.76
N VAL A 9 12.79 -24.01 7.38
CA VAL A 9 14.26 -23.91 7.35
C VAL A 9 14.83 -23.58 8.73
N ALA A 10 13.97 -23.18 9.67
CA ALA A 10 14.37 -22.88 11.04
C ALA A 10 13.22 -23.17 12.02
N THR A 11 13.59 -23.28 13.29
CA THR A 11 12.68 -23.25 14.44
C THR A 11 13.11 -22.10 15.32
N CYS A 12 12.19 -21.17 15.61
CA CYS A 12 12.48 -19.99 16.40
C CYS A 12 12.14 -20.23 17.88
N LEU A 13 13.07 -19.87 18.76
CA LEU A 13 12.92 -19.87 20.21
C LEU A 13 13.05 -18.44 20.74
N ASN A 14 12.45 -18.16 21.88
CA ASN A 14 12.69 -16.88 22.56
C ASN A 14 13.96 -16.98 23.42
N PRO A 15 14.93 -16.08 23.26
CA PRO A 15 16.22 -16.16 23.98
C PRO A 15 16.09 -16.07 25.50
N SER A 16 15.07 -15.40 25.99
CA SER A 16 14.85 -15.08 27.41
C SER A 16 13.89 -16.05 28.12
N LEU A 17 13.24 -16.97 27.40
CA LEU A 17 12.37 -17.96 27.99
C LEU A 17 13.14 -19.21 28.40
N GLU A 18 12.69 -19.84 29.49
CA GLU A 18 13.18 -21.16 29.92
C GLU A 18 12.47 -22.26 29.13
N TYR A 19 13.25 -23.23 28.68
CA TYR A 19 12.81 -24.43 27.97
C TYR A 19 13.10 -25.66 28.82
N ALA A 20 12.23 -26.64 28.72
CA ALA A 20 12.37 -27.91 29.40
C ALA A 20 12.31 -29.07 28.40
N PHE A 21 13.05 -30.14 28.67
CA PHE A 21 12.82 -31.40 28.00
C PHE A 21 11.69 -32.13 28.71
N VAL A 22 10.69 -32.55 27.95
CA VAL A 22 9.54 -33.29 28.43
C VAL A 22 9.62 -34.72 27.88
N LYS A 23 9.70 -35.70 28.76
CA LYS A 23 9.70 -37.11 28.39
C LYS A 23 8.27 -37.61 28.28
N ILE A 24 7.94 -38.17 27.10
CA ILE A 24 6.63 -38.79 26.81
C ILE A 24 6.91 -40.18 26.25
N GLY A 25 6.65 -41.23 27.03
CA GLY A 25 7.06 -42.57 26.69
C GLY A 25 8.59 -42.67 26.57
N ASP A 26 9.09 -43.04 25.39
CA ASP A 26 10.54 -43.17 25.12
C ASP A 26 11.11 -41.93 24.40
N GLU A 27 10.30 -40.93 24.13
CA GLU A 27 10.69 -39.71 23.38
C GLU A 27 10.90 -38.50 24.29
N TYR A 28 11.76 -37.57 23.85
CA TYR A 28 12.07 -36.33 24.55
C TYR A 28 11.65 -35.15 23.67
N HIS A 29 10.82 -34.27 24.21
CA HIS A 29 10.27 -33.11 23.51
C HIS A 29 10.74 -31.81 24.15
N LEU A 30 11.30 -30.88 23.37
CA LEU A 30 11.70 -29.56 23.84
C LEU A 30 10.52 -28.60 23.73
N MET A 31 10.18 -27.90 24.80
CA MET A 31 9.16 -26.84 24.79
C MET A 31 9.40 -25.82 25.89
N ALA A 32 8.84 -24.63 25.74
CA ALA A 32 8.90 -23.58 26.76
C ALA A 32 8.30 -24.10 28.06
N ALA A 33 9.02 -23.98 29.18
CA ALA A 33 8.61 -24.53 30.46
C ALA A 33 7.24 -24.03 30.93
N GLY A 34 6.92 -22.75 30.66
CA GLY A 34 5.63 -22.17 30.96
C GLY A 34 4.46 -22.67 30.11
N LEU A 35 4.71 -23.41 29.02
CA LEU A 35 3.67 -23.92 28.11
C LEU A 35 3.50 -25.47 28.23
N VAL A 36 4.28 -26.14 29.02
CA VAL A 36 4.24 -27.63 29.12
C VAL A 36 2.83 -28.10 29.49
N GLU A 37 2.26 -27.62 30.59
CA GLU A 37 0.97 -28.09 31.08
C GLU A 37 -0.16 -27.82 30.06
N SER A 38 -0.19 -26.62 29.49
CA SER A 38 -1.22 -26.24 28.50
C SER A 38 -1.10 -27.05 27.22
N THR A 39 0.13 -27.35 26.79
CA THR A 39 0.40 -28.15 25.58
C THR A 39 0.00 -29.61 25.81
N MET A 40 0.40 -30.22 26.91
CA MET A 40 0.04 -31.60 27.25
C MET A 40 -1.48 -31.78 27.32
N LYS A 41 -2.16 -30.85 27.98
CA LYS A 41 -3.64 -30.82 28.03
C LYS A 41 -4.27 -30.71 26.67
N ALA A 42 -3.76 -29.81 25.80
CA ALA A 42 -4.27 -29.63 24.43
C ALA A 42 -4.05 -30.85 23.54
N CYS A 43 -2.97 -31.63 23.80
CA CYS A 43 -2.65 -32.85 23.09
C CYS A 43 -3.29 -34.10 23.73
N HIS A 44 -4.03 -33.97 24.85
CA HIS A 44 -4.63 -35.09 25.62
C HIS A 44 -3.59 -36.08 26.11
N ILE A 45 -2.39 -35.61 26.53
CA ILE A 45 -1.31 -36.39 27.07
C ILE A 45 -1.30 -36.24 28.61
N GLU A 46 -1.54 -37.29 29.35
CA GLU A 46 -1.61 -37.29 30.81
C GLU A 46 -0.32 -37.83 31.46
N ASP A 47 0.37 -38.73 30.77
CA ASP A 47 1.60 -39.36 31.29
C ASP A 47 2.83 -38.74 30.65
N TYR A 48 3.50 -37.85 31.39
CA TYR A 48 4.71 -37.16 30.97
C TYR A 48 5.56 -36.76 32.17
N GLU A 49 6.86 -36.61 31.96
CA GLU A 49 7.83 -36.16 32.94
C GLU A 49 8.58 -34.93 32.47
N VAL A 50 8.61 -33.87 33.27
CA VAL A 50 9.41 -32.66 32.98
C VAL A 50 10.78 -32.82 33.59
N LEU A 51 11.81 -32.76 32.76
CA LEU A 51 13.18 -32.97 33.18
C LEU A 51 13.86 -31.65 33.60
N GLU A 52 14.75 -31.76 34.58
CA GLU A 52 15.63 -30.67 35.01
C GLU A 52 17.10 -30.96 34.55
N PRO A 53 17.95 -29.93 34.32
CA PRO A 53 17.65 -28.51 34.49
C PRO A 53 16.87 -27.93 33.34
N ARG A 54 16.18 -26.80 33.58
CA ARG A 54 15.65 -25.93 32.53
C ARG A 54 16.78 -25.14 31.91
N VAL A 55 16.64 -24.82 30.62
CA VAL A 55 17.68 -24.18 29.81
C VAL A 55 17.10 -22.95 29.11
N LEU A 56 17.83 -21.85 29.08
CA LEU A 56 17.39 -20.69 28.32
C LEU A 56 17.36 -20.96 26.81
N GLY A 57 16.40 -20.36 26.10
CA GLY A 57 16.30 -20.51 24.66
C GLY A 57 17.57 -20.09 23.91
N SER A 58 18.32 -19.13 24.45
CA SER A 58 19.60 -18.67 23.91
C SER A 58 20.68 -19.78 23.82
N GLU A 59 20.62 -20.81 24.67
CA GLU A 59 21.59 -21.91 24.65
C GLU A 59 21.42 -22.87 23.46
N PHE A 60 20.27 -22.79 22.76
CA PHE A 60 19.98 -23.64 21.59
C PHE A 60 20.32 -22.96 20.26
N GLU A 61 20.80 -21.72 20.28
CA GLU A 61 21.09 -20.97 19.06
C GLU A 61 22.02 -21.73 18.12
N LEU A 62 21.67 -21.74 16.82
CA LEU A 62 22.37 -22.39 15.71
C LEU A 62 22.50 -23.95 15.83
N MET A 63 21.82 -24.58 16.77
CA MET A 63 21.67 -26.04 16.75
C MET A 63 20.94 -26.48 15.49
N GLN A 64 21.26 -27.64 14.97
CA GLN A 64 20.65 -28.20 13.78
C GLN A 64 19.63 -29.28 14.16
N TYR A 65 18.56 -29.33 13.37
CA TYR A 65 17.57 -30.41 13.42
C TYR A 65 17.27 -30.93 12.01
N GLN A 66 16.73 -32.17 11.93
CA GLN A 66 16.28 -32.76 10.67
C GLN A 66 14.84 -32.34 10.37
N HIS A 67 14.55 -31.90 9.15
CA HIS A 67 13.20 -31.64 8.70
C HIS A 67 12.33 -32.92 8.78
N PRO A 68 11.06 -32.85 9.23
CA PRO A 68 10.26 -34.04 9.54
C PRO A 68 9.97 -34.95 8.34
N PHE A 69 10.02 -34.45 7.09
CA PHE A 69 9.70 -35.26 5.90
C PHE A 69 10.55 -34.93 4.67
N LEU A 70 11.38 -33.89 4.69
CA LEU A 70 12.29 -33.55 3.59
C LEU A 70 13.74 -33.82 4.01
N ASP A 71 14.57 -34.20 3.05
CA ASP A 71 16.03 -34.37 3.28
C ASP A 71 16.72 -33.00 3.35
N ARG A 72 16.41 -32.27 4.42
CA ARG A 72 16.94 -30.94 4.70
C ARG A 72 17.11 -30.75 6.21
N LYS A 73 18.18 -30.05 6.60
CA LYS A 73 18.41 -29.63 7.98
C LYS A 73 17.92 -28.18 8.16
N GLY A 74 17.28 -27.91 9.30
CA GLY A 74 16.94 -26.59 9.77
C GLY A 74 17.86 -26.16 10.92
N LEU A 75 17.83 -24.85 11.21
CA LEU A 75 18.55 -24.23 12.32
C LEU A 75 17.59 -23.80 13.42
N VAL A 76 18.04 -23.87 14.66
CA VAL A 76 17.40 -23.15 15.77
C VAL A 76 17.87 -21.72 15.72
N ILE A 77 16.92 -20.78 15.66
CA ILE A 77 17.17 -19.35 15.67
C ILE A 77 16.43 -18.68 16.82
N LEU A 78 16.76 -17.44 17.12
CA LEU A 78 16.17 -16.69 18.23
C LEU A 78 15.31 -15.52 17.72
N GLY A 79 14.19 -15.27 18.41
CA GLY A 79 13.30 -14.17 18.10
C GLY A 79 12.37 -13.81 19.26
N ASP A 80 12.24 -12.52 19.54
CA ASP A 80 11.41 -11.99 20.62
C ASP A 80 9.90 -12.14 20.37
N HIS A 81 9.50 -12.41 19.11
CA HIS A 81 8.09 -12.64 18.74
C HIS A 81 7.54 -13.96 19.25
N VAL A 82 8.39 -14.89 19.71
CA VAL A 82 7.95 -16.13 20.35
C VAL A 82 7.49 -15.83 21.77
N THR A 83 6.21 -16.11 22.07
CA THR A 83 5.56 -15.79 23.35
C THR A 83 5.05 -17.03 24.08
N LEU A 84 4.54 -16.83 25.30
CA LEU A 84 3.89 -17.88 26.11
C LEU A 84 2.35 -17.89 25.94
N GLU A 85 1.81 -17.28 24.89
CA GLU A 85 0.36 -17.21 24.68
C GLU A 85 -0.25 -18.53 24.16
N GLY A 86 0.56 -19.40 23.58
CA GLY A 86 0.09 -20.71 23.11
C GLY A 86 1.16 -21.49 22.37
N GLY A 87 0.82 -22.73 22.00
CA GLY A 87 1.74 -23.65 21.33
C GLY A 87 2.79 -24.23 22.25
N THR A 88 3.97 -24.52 21.71
CA THR A 88 5.10 -25.17 22.43
C THR A 88 6.21 -24.19 22.80
N GLY A 89 6.16 -22.94 22.33
CA GLY A 89 7.31 -22.01 22.41
C GLY A 89 8.44 -22.32 21.43
N CYS A 90 8.28 -23.35 20.57
CA CYS A 90 9.14 -23.67 19.45
C CYS A 90 8.38 -23.38 18.17
N VAL A 91 8.67 -22.25 17.53
CA VAL A 91 7.88 -21.75 16.41
C VAL A 91 8.49 -22.20 15.09
N HIS A 92 7.70 -22.90 14.28
CA HIS A 92 8.02 -23.20 12.90
C HIS A 92 8.35 -21.93 12.13
N THR A 93 9.50 -21.89 11.46
CA THR A 93 9.98 -20.71 10.75
C THR A 93 10.23 -21.01 9.28
N ALA A 94 9.55 -20.24 8.42
CA ALA A 94 9.62 -20.35 6.97
C ALA A 94 9.59 -18.95 6.33
N PRO A 95 10.75 -18.33 6.04
CA PRO A 95 10.84 -16.96 5.57
C PRO A 95 10.19 -16.72 4.19
N GLY A 96 9.98 -17.77 3.40
CA GLY A 96 9.27 -17.65 2.12
C GLY A 96 7.81 -17.24 2.26
N PRO A 97 6.99 -17.92 3.07
CA PRO A 97 5.58 -17.61 3.30
C PRO A 97 5.29 -16.83 4.61
N GLY A 98 6.27 -16.58 5.47
CA GLY A 98 6.10 -15.89 6.76
C GLY A 98 6.75 -14.52 6.77
N VAL A 99 5.99 -13.45 7.11
CA VAL A 99 6.51 -12.07 7.14
C VAL A 99 7.48 -11.88 8.30
N GLU A 100 7.07 -12.22 9.51
CA GLU A 100 7.91 -12.15 10.72
C GLU A 100 9.12 -13.05 10.59
N ASP A 101 8.94 -14.24 10.03
CA ASP A 101 10.03 -15.20 9.76
C ASP A 101 11.04 -14.60 8.78
N PHE A 102 10.56 -13.94 7.73
CA PHE A 102 11.42 -13.26 6.75
C PHE A 102 12.25 -12.16 7.40
N GLU A 103 11.60 -11.30 8.20
CA GLU A 103 12.28 -10.20 8.88
C GLU A 103 13.39 -10.68 9.82
N VAL A 104 13.10 -11.69 10.63
CA VAL A 104 14.09 -12.27 11.56
C VAL A 104 15.24 -12.94 10.79
N CYS A 105 14.92 -13.72 9.77
CA CYS A 105 15.95 -14.44 9.01
C CYS A 105 16.85 -13.48 8.23
N VAL A 106 16.28 -12.50 7.50
CA VAL A 106 17.06 -11.57 6.67
C VAL A 106 17.91 -10.64 7.52
N ASN A 107 17.38 -10.14 8.64
CA ASN A 107 18.08 -9.16 9.46
C ASN A 107 19.12 -9.77 10.40
N HIS A 108 18.88 -10.98 10.92
CA HIS A 108 19.72 -11.57 11.97
C HIS A 108 20.39 -12.89 11.57
N TYR A 109 19.82 -13.63 10.63
CA TYR A 109 20.30 -14.95 10.21
C TYR A 109 20.40 -15.08 8.69
N PRO A 110 21.25 -14.27 8.01
CA PRO A 110 21.34 -14.26 6.54
C PRO A 110 21.81 -15.59 5.94
N GLN A 111 22.33 -16.51 6.74
CA GLN A 111 22.67 -17.88 6.34
C GLN A 111 21.44 -18.78 6.19
N VAL A 112 20.27 -18.41 6.74
CA VAL A 112 19.02 -19.16 6.57
C VAL A 112 18.43 -18.85 5.19
N PRO A 113 18.26 -19.86 4.32
CA PRO A 113 17.77 -19.62 2.97
C PRO A 113 16.28 -19.25 2.95
N VAL A 114 15.90 -18.37 2.04
CA VAL A 114 14.49 -18.08 1.74
C VAL A 114 14.01 -19.09 0.70
N ILE A 115 13.28 -20.11 1.12
CA ILE A 115 12.74 -21.16 0.24
C ILE A 115 11.28 -20.87 -0.04
N VAL A 116 10.89 -20.90 -1.32
CA VAL A 116 9.54 -20.57 -1.79
C VAL A 116 9.00 -21.72 -2.64
N PRO A 117 8.54 -22.81 -2.02
CA PRO A 117 8.05 -23.98 -2.75
C PRO A 117 6.61 -23.79 -3.28
N VAL A 118 6.28 -22.60 -3.75
CA VAL A 118 4.97 -22.21 -4.30
C VAL A 118 5.17 -21.39 -5.56
N ASP A 119 4.53 -21.79 -6.64
CA ASP A 119 4.57 -21.09 -7.92
C ASP A 119 3.64 -19.85 -7.95
N ASP A 120 3.64 -19.11 -9.09
CA ASP A 120 2.82 -17.92 -9.28
C ASP A 120 1.31 -18.20 -9.30
N GLY A 121 0.90 -19.43 -9.55
CA GLY A 121 -0.49 -19.88 -9.50
C GLY A 121 -0.98 -20.28 -8.10
N GLY A 122 -0.07 -20.30 -7.11
CA GLY A 122 -0.36 -20.75 -5.75
C GLY A 122 -0.38 -22.27 -5.61
N TYR A 123 0.36 -22.99 -6.45
CA TYR A 123 0.54 -24.43 -6.40
C TYR A 123 1.91 -24.77 -5.82
N LEU A 124 1.97 -25.84 -5.03
CA LEU A 124 3.24 -26.35 -4.50
C LEU A 124 4.11 -26.89 -5.65
N THR A 125 5.38 -26.55 -5.62
CA THR A 125 6.39 -27.05 -6.57
C THR A 125 7.02 -28.36 -6.09
N GLU A 126 7.91 -28.98 -6.89
CA GLU A 126 8.64 -30.18 -6.49
C GLU A 126 9.54 -29.97 -5.27
N GLU A 127 9.94 -28.72 -4.97
CA GLU A 127 10.67 -28.36 -3.75
C GLU A 127 9.87 -28.63 -2.46
N ALA A 128 8.54 -28.66 -2.54
CA ALA A 128 7.68 -29.00 -1.42
C ALA A 128 7.67 -30.50 -1.09
N GLY A 129 8.20 -31.33 -1.99
CA GLY A 129 8.10 -32.77 -1.99
C GLY A 129 7.26 -33.25 -3.17
N LYS A 130 7.68 -34.35 -3.81
CA LYS A 130 7.02 -34.88 -5.01
C LYS A 130 5.56 -35.24 -4.79
N GLU A 131 5.23 -35.71 -3.58
CA GLU A 131 3.86 -36.08 -3.17
C GLU A 131 2.94 -34.88 -3.01
N PHE A 132 3.47 -33.65 -2.83
CA PHE A 132 2.71 -32.43 -2.64
C PHE A 132 2.71 -31.53 -3.89
N ALA A 133 3.64 -31.77 -4.82
CA ALA A 133 3.78 -30.98 -6.04
C ALA A 133 2.46 -30.95 -6.83
N GLY A 134 2.10 -29.76 -7.32
CA GLY A 134 0.87 -29.52 -8.07
C GLY A 134 -0.40 -29.37 -7.22
N LEU A 135 -0.31 -29.49 -5.89
CA LEU A 135 -1.45 -29.19 -5.01
C LEU A 135 -1.57 -27.69 -4.78
N LYS A 136 -2.80 -27.18 -4.81
CA LYS A 136 -3.07 -25.82 -4.40
C LYS A 136 -2.85 -25.66 -2.89
N VAL A 137 -2.20 -24.57 -2.45
CA VAL A 137 -1.78 -24.38 -1.03
C VAL A 137 -2.91 -24.66 -0.01
N TRP A 138 -4.15 -24.23 -0.30
CA TRP A 138 -5.29 -24.49 0.61
C TRP A 138 -5.68 -25.98 0.68
N ALA A 139 -5.59 -26.67 -0.44
CA ALA A 139 -5.88 -28.11 -0.50
C ALA A 139 -4.76 -28.94 0.14
N ALA A 140 -3.52 -28.48 0.03
CA ALA A 140 -2.33 -29.12 0.58
C ALA A 140 -2.37 -29.24 2.11
N ASN A 141 -3.04 -28.34 2.82
CA ASN A 141 -3.14 -28.39 4.29
C ASN A 141 -3.57 -29.77 4.83
N LYS A 142 -4.62 -30.34 4.23
CA LYS A 142 -5.13 -31.66 4.67
C LYS A 142 -4.17 -32.78 4.34
N VAL A 143 -3.54 -32.72 3.16
CA VAL A 143 -2.64 -33.79 2.68
C VAL A 143 -1.36 -33.81 3.53
N ILE A 144 -0.77 -32.64 3.78
CA ILE A 144 0.44 -32.52 4.61
C ILE A 144 0.14 -32.89 6.07
N LEU A 145 -1.01 -32.47 6.60
CA LEU A 145 -1.41 -32.86 7.97
C LEU A 145 -1.52 -34.38 8.11
N GLU A 146 -2.13 -35.05 7.14
CA GLU A 146 -2.24 -36.50 7.17
C GLU A 146 -0.88 -37.19 7.02
N HIS A 147 0.01 -36.65 6.16
CA HIS A 147 1.37 -37.16 5.99
C HIS A 147 2.18 -37.12 7.30
N ILE A 148 2.19 -35.95 8.00
CA ILE A 148 2.92 -35.84 9.28
C ILE A 148 2.32 -36.69 10.39
N LYS A 149 1.01 -36.95 10.33
CA LYS A 149 0.34 -37.87 11.25
C LYS A 149 0.76 -39.30 11.00
N GLN A 150 0.79 -39.75 9.75
CA GLN A 150 1.19 -41.12 9.37
C GLN A 150 2.67 -41.37 9.61
N SER A 151 3.54 -40.35 9.49
CA SER A 151 4.97 -40.46 9.78
C SER A 151 5.32 -40.39 11.27
N GLY A 152 4.32 -40.20 12.16
CA GLY A 152 4.54 -40.12 13.61
C GLY A 152 5.06 -38.77 14.11
N HIS A 153 5.12 -37.75 13.25
CA HIS A 153 5.64 -36.39 13.59
C HIS A 153 4.56 -35.41 14.07
N LEU A 154 3.35 -35.89 14.32
CA LEU A 154 2.25 -35.05 14.78
C LEU A 154 1.91 -35.34 16.25
N MET A 155 2.21 -34.40 17.14
CA MET A 155 1.86 -34.49 18.56
C MET A 155 0.37 -34.16 18.82
N GLY A 156 -0.15 -33.12 18.20
CA GLY A 156 -1.54 -32.68 18.35
C GLY A 156 -1.97 -31.67 17.32
N VAL A 157 -3.29 -31.47 17.24
CA VAL A 157 -3.91 -30.48 16.33
C VAL A 157 -4.96 -29.70 17.08
N GLN A 158 -4.89 -28.38 17.00
CA GLN A 158 -5.90 -27.48 17.52
C GLN A 158 -6.44 -26.58 16.41
N HIS A 159 -7.77 -26.48 16.31
CA HIS A 159 -8.42 -25.52 15.40
C HIS A 159 -8.61 -24.19 16.14
N ILE A 160 -8.10 -23.12 15.56
CA ILE A 160 -8.26 -21.77 16.07
C ILE A 160 -9.02 -20.90 15.07
N THR A 161 -9.73 -19.91 15.57
CA THR A 161 -10.36 -18.86 14.74
C THR A 161 -9.61 -17.57 14.99
N HIS A 162 -9.10 -16.97 13.92
CA HIS A 162 -8.38 -15.71 13.99
C HIS A 162 -8.70 -14.83 12.77
N GLN A 163 -8.34 -13.55 12.82
CA GLN A 163 -8.44 -12.67 11.67
C GLN A 163 -7.40 -13.06 10.63
N TYR A 164 -7.83 -13.13 9.38
CA TYR A 164 -6.96 -13.48 8.26
C TYR A 164 -7.11 -12.48 7.12
N PRO A 165 -6.01 -12.03 6.48
CA PRO A 165 -6.08 -11.07 5.39
C PRO A 165 -6.74 -11.65 4.14
N HIS A 166 -7.68 -10.88 3.57
CA HIS A 166 -8.38 -11.21 2.34
C HIS A 166 -8.15 -10.15 1.28
N CYS A 167 -8.21 -10.56 0.02
CA CYS A 167 -8.15 -9.63 -1.10
C CYS A 167 -9.32 -8.64 -1.03
N TRP A 168 -9.02 -7.34 -1.02
CA TRP A 168 -10.05 -6.29 -0.95
C TRP A 168 -11.01 -6.31 -2.15
N ARG A 169 -10.62 -6.92 -3.27
CA ARG A 169 -11.41 -6.95 -4.50
C ARG A 169 -12.26 -8.21 -4.66
N CYS A 170 -11.67 -9.40 -4.49
CA CYS A 170 -12.38 -10.67 -4.66
C CYS A 170 -12.77 -11.35 -3.34
N HIS A 171 -12.37 -10.79 -2.19
CA HIS A 171 -12.67 -11.26 -0.84
C HIS A 171 -12.20 -12.69 -0.52
N HIS A 172 -11.32 -13.26 -1.34
CA HIS A 172 -10.71 -14.56 -1.04
C HIS A 172 -9.47 -14.36 -0.15
N PRO A 173 -9.14 -15.37 0.69
CA PRO A 173 -7.92 -15.32 1.50
C PRO A 173 -6.68 -15.22 0.61
N ILE A 174 -5.71 -14.42 1.05
CA ILE A 174 -4.42 -14.27 0.37
C ILE A 174 -3.36 -15.14 1.04
N ILE A 175 -2.23 -15.36 0.36
CA ILE A 175 -1.02 -15.93 0.95
C ILE A 175 0.10 -14.90 0.89
N PHE A 176 1.07 -15.03 1.79
CA PHE A 176 2.35 -14.35 1.69
C PHE A 176 3.33 -15.24 0.94
N ARG A 177 4.14 -14.64 0.09
CA ARG A 177 5.13 -15.34 -0.71
C ARG A 177 6.28 -14.40 -1.03
N ALA A 178 7.48 -14.74 -0.61
CA ALA A 178 8.66 -13.98 -0.99
C ALA A 178 8.90 -14.08 -2.51
N THR A 179 9.20 -12.96 -3.13
CA THR A 179 9.53 -12.85 -4.56
C THR A 179 10.66 -11.88 -4.76
N GLU A 180 11.48 -12.09 -5.77
CA GLU A 180 12.46 -11.09 -6.18
C GLU A 180 11.74 -9.88 -6.76
N GLN A 181 12.12 -8.70 -6.30
CA GLN A 181 11.49 -7.43 -6.68
C GLN A 181 12.56 -6.35 -6.87
N TRP A 182 12.22 -5.34 -7.65
CA TRP A 182 13.04 -4.14 -7.79
C TRP A 182 12.61 -3.09 -6.78
N PHE A 183 13.59 -2.59 -6.03
CA PHE A 183 13.38 -1.55 -5.01
C PHE A 183 14.18 -0.30 -5.35
N CYS A 184 13.53 0.85 -5.17
CA CYS A 184 14.19 2.15 -5.14
C CYS A 184 14.51 2.49 -3.68
N SER A 185 15.78 2.61 -3.34
CA SER A 185 16.19 2.97 -1.98
C SER A 185 15.93 4.45 -1.72
N ILE A 186 15.01 4.72 -0.79
CA ILE A 186 14.61 6.08 -0.41
C ILE A 186 15.67 6.74 0.48
N ASP A 187 16.36 5.98 1.30
CA ASP A 187 17.36 6.49 2.24
C ASP A 187 18.50 7.25 1.55
N LYS A 188 18.80 6.90 0.29
CA LYS A 188 19.88 7.54 -0.47
C LYS A 188 19.63 9.02 -0.82
N PHE A 189 18.37 9.47 -0.80
CA PHE A 189 17.97 10.85 -1.14
C PHE A 189 16.87 11.40 -0.23
N ARG A 190 16.69 10.81 0.95
CA ARG A 190 15.66 11.23 1.93
C ARG A 190 15.89 12.67 2.40
N GLU A 191 17.14 13.04 2.68
CA GLU A 191 17.50 14.39 3.11
C GLU A 191 17.27 15.44 2.03
N GLU A 192 17.53 15.10 0.77
CA GLU A 192 17.21 15.94 -0.37
C GLU A 192 15.71 16.10 -0.55
N ALA A 193 14.95 15.04 -0.28
CA ALA A 193 13.48 15.10 -0.33
C ALA A 193 12.92 16.05 0.76
N TYR A 194 13.49 16.05 1.96
CA TYR A 194 13.10 17.01 3.01
C TYR A 194 13.36 18.46 2.58
N LYS A 195 14.53 18.76 2.06
CA LYS A 195 14.87 20.09 1.54
C LYS A 195 13.91 20.53 0.45
N ALA A 196 13.58 19.62 -0.47
CA ALA A 196 12.63 19.90 -1.54
C ALA A 196 11.21 20.15 -1.02
N ILE A 197 10.77 19.47 0.05
CA ILE A 197 9.47 19.70 0.71
C ILE A 197 9.40 21.10 1.33
N ASP A 198 10.49 21.56 1.95
CA ASP A 198 10.60 22.86 2.60
C ASP A 198 10.49 24.04 1.61
N GLU A 199 10.88 23.84 0.36
CA GLU A 199 10.81 24.84 -0.71
C GLU A 199 9.42 24.95 -1.36
N VAL A 200 8.52 23.98 -1.13
CA VAL A 200 7.19 23.94 -1.73
C VAL A 200 6.16 24.75 -0.94
N LYS A 201 5.34 25.54 -1.63
CA LYS A 201 4.20 26.24 -1.02
C LYS A 201 3.03 25.25 -0.81
N TRP A 202 2.76 24.92 0.44
CA TRP A 202 1.65 24.02 0.80
C TRP A 202 0.38 24.79 1.15
N GLN A 203 -0.73 24.39 0.55
CA GLN A 203 -2.07 24.91 0.82
C GLN A 203 -3.05 23.74 1.02
N PRO A 204 -3.60 23.53 2.23
CA PRO A 204 -3.28 24.19 3.51
C PRO A 204 -1.86 23.91 4.03
N ALA A 205 -1.38 24.74 4.95
CA ALA A 205 0.00 24.66 5.46
C ALA A 205 0.37 23.30 6.11
N TRP A 206 -0.61 22.61 6.71
CA TRP A 206 -0.39 21.27 7.30
C TRP A 206 0.09 20.22 6.27
N GLY A 207 -0.07 20.50 4.98
CA GLY A 207 0.43 19.62 3.91
C GLY A 207 1.94 19.40 3.97
N HIS A 208 2.71 20.41 4.42
CA HIS A 208 4.13 20.31 4.67
C HIS A 208 4.46 19.17 5.65
N ASP A 209 3.94 19.26 6.88
CA ASP A 209 4.23 18.28 7.93
C ASP A 209 3.73 16.88 7.57
N ARG A 210 2.59 16.82 6.86
CA ARG A 210 2.07 15.55 6.37
C ARG A 210 3.00 14.91 5.35
N MET A 211 3.50 15.66 4.36
CA MET A 211 4.43 15.11 3.37
C MET A 211 5.76 14.72 4.02
N HIS A 212 6.27 15.53 4.92
CA HIS A 212 7.48 15.25 5.68
C HIS A 212 7.35 13.93 6.47
N GLY A 213 6.25 13.75 7.21
CA GLY A 213 5.95 12.50 7.91
C GLY A 213 5.84 11.29 6.96
N MET A 214 5.19 11.45 5.82
CA MET A 214 5.06 10.38 4.83
C MET A 214 6.40 9.96 4.22
N VAL A 215 7.36 10.87 4.05
CA VAL A 215 8.71 10.56 3.55
C VAL A 215 9.57 9.97 4.67
N ARG A 216 9.43 10.47 5.92
CA ARG A 216 10.14 9.94 7.09
C ARG A 216 9.86 8.46 7.31
N ASP A 217 8.59 8.10 7.30
CA ASP A 217 8.12 6.75 7.64
C ASP A 217 8.10 5.81 6.41
N ARG A 218 8.67 6.27 5.29
CA ARG A 218 8.67 5.46 4.06
C ARG A 218 9.85 4.50 4.04
N SER A 219 9.55 3.22 3.89
CA SER A 219 10.51 2.19 3.50
C SER A 219 10.90 2.30 2.02
N ASP A 220 11.87 1.52 1.58
CA ASP A 220 12.24 1.39 0.18
C ASP A 220 11.01 1.11 -0.70
N TRP A 221 10.96 1.74 -1.85
CA TRP A 221 9.83 1.65 -2.76
C TRP A 221 9.99 0.45 -3.69
N CYS A 222 9.17 -0.58 -3.50
CA CYS A 222 9.05 -1.66 -4.48
C CYS A 222 8.42 -1.11 -5.76
N ILE A 223 9.22 -0.96 -6.81
CA ILE A 223 8.81 -0.37 -8.10
C ILE A 223 8.36 -1.40 -9.13
N SER A 224 8.58 -2.69 -8.89
CA SER A 224 8.15 -3.77 -9.80
C SER A 224 6.76 -4.30 -9.46
N ARG A 225 6.01 -4.68 -10.50
CA ARG A 225 4.70 -5.33 -10.40
C ARG A 225 4.59 -6.44 -11.43
N GLN A 226 3.88 -7.50 -11.07
CA GLN A 226 3.55 -8.63 -11.94
C GLN A 226 2.09 -8.46 -12.40
N ARG A 227 1.88 -7.55 -13.37
CA ARG A 227 0.57 -7.23 -13.96
C ARG A 227 0.64 -7.33 -15.47
N VAL A 228 -0.52 -7.54 -16.09
CA VAL A 228 -0.62 -7.64 -17.57
C VAL A 228 -0.46 -6.28 -18.24
N TRP A 229 -0.80 -5.18 -17.58
CA TRP A 229 -0.76 -3.84 -18.14
C TRP A 229 0.17 -2.93 -17.34
N GLY A 230 1.11 -2.30 -18.01
CA GLY A 230 2.04 -1.33 -17.44
C GLY A 230 3.29 -1.12 -18.32
N VAL A 231 4.18 -0.25 -17.88
CA VAL A 231 5.46 -0.01 -18.55
C VAL A 231 6.46 -1.07 -18.08
N PRO A 232 7.08 -1.87 -18.97
CA PRO A 232 8.03 -2.90 -18.55
C PRO A 232 9.30 -2.27 -17.98
N ILE A 233 9.90 -2.97 -17.03
CA ILE A 233 11.20 -2.57 -16.46
C ILE A 233 12.29 -2.95 -17.47
N PRO A 234 13.11 -1.99 -17.94
CA PRO A 234 14.08 -2.21 -19.01
C PRO A 234 15.36 -2.89 -18.52
N VAL A 235 15.23 -4.01 -17.81
CA VAL A 235 16.33 -4.81 -17.29
C VAL A 235 16.43 -6.11 -18.09
N PHE A 236 17.65 -6.52 -18.38
CA PHE A 236 17.94 -7.76 -19.10
C PHE A 236 18.79 -8.66 -18.22
N TYR A 237 18.54 -9.95 -18.26
CA TYR A 237 19.32 -10.94 -17.53
C TYR A 237 20.18 -11.74 -18.51
N CYS A 238 21.47 -11.90 -18.17
CA CYS A 238 22.37 -12.75 -18.94
C CYS A 238 21.95 -14.22 -18.81
N LYS A 239 21.65 -14.88 -19.91
CA LYS A 239 21.24 -16.30 -19.91
C LYS A 239 22.32 -17.26 -19.39
N ASN A 240 23.61 -16.86 -19.44
CA ASN A 240 24.71 -17.75 -19.03
C ASN A 240 25.08 -17.58 -17.56
N CYS A 241 25.00 -16.37 -16.98
CA CYS A 241 25.47 -16.11 -15.61
C CYS A 241 24.40 -15.51 -14.69
N GLY A 242 23.19 -15.28 -15.19
CA GLY A 242 22.07 -14.71 -14.41
C GLY A 242 22.22 -13.24 -13.99
N LYS A 243 23.35 -12.60 -14.30
CA LYS A 243 23.56 -11.21 -13.90
C LYS A 243 22.62 -10.27 -14.67
N TYR A 244 22.04 -9.32 -13.97
CA TYR A 244 21.24 -8.27 -14.59
C TYR A 244 22.09 -7.26 -15.36
N HIS A 245 21.51 -6.67 -16.37
CA HIS A 245 22.11 -5.63 -17.21
C HIS A 245 21.08 -4.51 -17.40
N ILE A 246 21.41 -3.33 -16.91
CA ILE A 246 20.65 -2.10 -17.12
C ILE A 246 21.65 -0.96 -17.38
N THR A 247 21.53 -0.30 -18.51
CA THR A 247 22.37 0.81 -18.94
C THR A 247 21.55 1.81 -19.71
N ASP A 248 22.06 3.05 -19.86
CA ASP A 248 21.41 4.07 -20.68
C ASP A 248 21.17 3.59 -22.11
N ALA A 249 22.11 2.81 -22.67
CA ALA A 249 21.98 2.24 -24.01
C ALA A 249 20.84 1.21 -24.07
N SER A 250 20.69 0.33 -23.08
CA SER A 250 19.59 -0.65 -23.03
C SER A 250 18.23 0.03 -22.82
N ILE A 251 18.17 1.04 -21.95
CA ILE A 251 16.96 1.82 -21.72
C ILE A 251 16.54 2.56 -23.00
N LYS A 252 17.52 3.19 -23.67
CA LYS A 252 17.26 3.87 -24.95
C LYS A 252 16.76 2.91 -26.01
N ALA A 253 17.34 1.74 -26.15
CA ALA A 253 16.92 0.73 -27.13
C ALA A 253 15.45 0.29 -26.90
N VAL A 254 15.06 0.10 -25.64
CA VAL A 254 13.66 -0.19 -25.25
C VAL A 254 12.74 0.98 -25.62
N SER A 255 13.13 2.20 -25.27
CA SER A 255 12.36 3.41 -25.62
C SER A 255 12.17 3.57 -27.15
N ASP A 256 13.23 3.35 -27.92
CA ASP A 256 13.16 3.44 -29.39
C ASP A 256 12.25 2.36 -29.98
N LEU A 257 12.25 1.16 -29.39
CA LEU A 257 11.34 0.09 -29.79
C LEU A 257 9.87 0.44 -29.52
N PHE A 258 9.56 1.02 -28.37
CA PHE A 258 8.21 1.50 -28.04
C PHE A 258 7.76 2.64 -28.99
N ARG A 259 8.66 3.54 -29.36
CA ARG A 259 8.36 4.59 -30.36
C ARG A 259 8.04 4.01 -31.71
N LYS A 260 8.70 2.92 -32.11
CA LYS A 260 8.52 2.26 -33.42
C LYS A 260 7.29 1.37 -33.47
N GLU A 261 7.07 0.57 -32.44
CA GLU A 261 6.08 -0.53 -32.46
C GLU A 261 4.84 -0.21 -31.59
N GLY A 262 4.85 0.90 -30.86
CA GLY A 262 3.76 1.26 -29.95
C GLY A 262 3.61 0.22 -28.83
N SER A 263 2.36 0.00 -28.40
CA SER A 263 2.04 -0.96 -27.33
C SER A 263 2.39 -2.41 -27.66
N ASP A 264 2.55 -2.75 -28.93
CA ASP A 264 2.88 -4.12 -29.36
C ASP A 264 4.31 -4.52 -28.96
N ALA A 265 5.18 -3.55 -28.68
CA ALA A 265 6.51 -3.80 -28.15
C ALA A 265 6.48 -4.48 -26.79
N TRP A 266 5.43 -4.25 -26.00
CA TRP A 266 5.27 -4.76 -24.63
C TRP A 266 5.35 -6.29 -24.53
N TYR A 267 4.81 -7.01 -25.49
CA TYR A 267 4.80 -8.49 -25.50
C TYR A 267 6.19 -9.15 -25.64
N LYS A 268 7.23 -8.38 -25.85
CA LYS A 268 8.61 -8.88 -26.07
C LYS A 268 9.46 -8.86 -24.80
N TYR A 269 8.92 -8.39 -23.67
CA TYR A 269 9.68 -8.15 -22.44
C TYR A 269 9.24 -9.04 -21.28
N ASP A 270 10.07 -9.02 -20.24
CA ASP A 270 9.82 -9.66 -18.95
C ASP A 270 8.46 -9.24 -18.36
N PRO A 271 7.76 -10.15 -17.64
CA PRO A 271 6.48 -9.85 -17.00
C PRO A 271 6.54 -8.75 -15.92
N ASP A 272 7.71 -8.33 -15.48
CA ASP A 272 7.86 -7.25 -14.52
C ASP A 272 7.63 -5.89 -15.17
N ILE A 273 6.61 -5.19 -14.64
CA ILE A 273 6.27 -3.83 -15.06
C ILE A 273 6.53 -2.85 -13.92
N MET A 274 6.62 -1.56 -14.25
CA MET A 274 6.70 -0.49 -13.28
C MET A 274 5.42 -0.39 -12.44
N ASP A 275 5.55 0.02 -11.19
CA ASP A 275 4.43 0.49 -10.39
C ASP A 275 3.74 1.66 -11.11
N VAL A 276 2.41 1.62 -11.25
CA VAL A 276 1.63 2.70 -11.87
C VAL A 276 1.86 4.06 -11.19
N TRP A 277 2.22 4.07 -9.93
CA TRP A 277 2.60 5.30 -9.22
C TRP A 277 3.98 5.82 -9.63
N PHE A 278 4.87 4.95 -10.11
CA PHE A 278 6.11 5.38 -10.74
C PHE A 278 5.84 6.02 -12.10
N ASP A 279 4.97 5.41 -12.91
CA ASP A 279 4.57 5.95 -14.21
C ASP A 279 3.91 7.33 -14.06
N SER A 280 2.88 7.44 -13.20
CA SER A 280 2.19 8.70 -12.94
C SER A 280 3.10 9.73 -12.24
N GLY A 281 3.98 9.28 -11.35
CA GLY A 281 4.98 10.12 -10.70
C GLY A 281 6.00 10.73 -11.65
N SER A 282 6.20 10.13 -12.83
CA SER A 282 7.11 10.62 -13.86
C SER A 282 6.48 11.63 -14.85
N THR A 283 5.20 12.03 -14.64
CA THR A 283 4.47 12.97 -15.50
C THR A 283 5.21 14.31 -15.66
N TRP A 284 5.86 14.81 -14.60
CA TRP A 284 6.66 16.03 -14.65
C TRP A 284 7.79 15.94 -15.69
N SER A 285 8.39 14.79 -15.88
CA SER A 285 9.44 14.55 -16.89
C SER A 285 8.83 14.31 -18.27
N ALA A 286 7.88 13.38 -18.37
CA ALA A 286 7.33 12.93 -19.65
C ALA A 286 6.39 13.96 -20.30
N VAL A 287 5.85 14.90 -19.55
CA VAL A 287 4.90 15.91 -20.05
C VAL A 287 5.41 17.33 -19.84
N CYS A 288 5.68 17.73 -18.58
CA CYS A 288 5.99 19.14 -18.30
C CYS A 288 7.33 19.59 -18.89
N ARG A 289 8.34 18.71 -18.92
CA ARG A 289 9.65 19.02 -19.52
C ARG A 289 9.68 18.89 -21.02
N GLU A 290 8.88 18.00 -21.58
CA GLU A 290 8.88 17.73 -23.04
C GLU A 290 8.05 18.75 -23.82
N ARG A 291 7.10 19.43 -23.17
CA ARG A 291 6.20 20.39 -23.82
C ARG A 291 6.65 21.82 -23.57
N PRO A 292 6.99 22.60 -24.61
CA PRO A 292 7.51 23.96 -24.47
C PRO A 292 6.50 24.97 -23.90
N GLU A 293 5.19 24.65 -23.99
CA GLU A 293 4.11 25.45 -23.43
C GLU A 293 3.87 25.22 -21.94
N LEU A 294 4.55 24.23 -21.33
CA LEU A 294 4.42 23.89 -19.91
C LEU A 294 5.67 24.27 -19.13
N ASN A 295 5.50 24.50 -17.84
CA ASN A 295 6.59 24.79 -16.92
C ASN A 295 7.04 23.53 -16.15
N TRP A 296 8.35 23.46 -15.88
CA TRP A 296 8.93 22.54 -14.92
C TRP A 296 9.94 23.30 -14.04
N PRO A 297 9.87 23.22 -12.69
CA PRO A 297 8.77 22.60 -11.91
C PRO A 297 7.40 23.22 -12.20
N ALA A 298 6.33 22.42 -12.13
CA ALA A 298 4.96 22.88 -12.32
C ALA A 298 4.59 23.95 -11.30
N ASP A 299 3.79 24.92 -11.68
CA ASP A 299 3.41 26.00 -10.76
C ASP A 299 2.51 25.51 -9.62
N LEU A 300 1.59 24.57 -9.91
CA LEU A 300 0.65 24.03 -8.94
C LEU A 300 0.27 22.58 -9.26
N TYR A 301 0.35 21.70 -8.25
CA TYR A 301 -0.35 20.42 -8.20
C TYR A 301 -1.58 20.54 -7.33
N MET A 302 -2.72 19.96 -7.76
CA MET A 302 -4.00 20.12 -7.08
C MET A 302 -4.74 18.80 -7.06
N GLU A 303 -4.91 18.21 -5.88
CA GLU A 303 -5.60 16.93 -5.65
C GLU A 303 -6.11 16.80 -4.21
N GLY A 304 -6.78 15.69 -3.91
CA GLY A 304 -7.23 15.35 -2.56
C GLY A 304 -6.11 14.85 -1.63
N ALA A 305 -6.45 14.72 -0.35
CA ALA A 305 -5.50 14.37 0.71
C ALA A 305 -4.94 12.95 0.61
N ASP A 306 -5.58 12.04 -0.12
CA ASP A 306 -5.06 10.70 -0.40
C ASP A 306 -3.78 10.72 -1.22
N GLN A 307 -3.57 11.79 -2.03
CA GLN A 307 -2.41 11.92 -2.90
C GLN A 307 -1.10 12.24 -2.16
N PHE A 308 -1.14 12.52 -0.88
CA PHE A 308 0.07 12.51 -0.04
C PHE A 308 0.75 11.13 0.01
N ARG A 309 -0.02 10.05 -0.19
CA ARG A 309 0.50 8.69 -0.36
C ARG A 309 0.43 8.18 -1.81
N GLY A 310 0.07 9.04 -2.73
CA GLY A 310 -0.07 8.76 -4.15
C GLY A 310 0.78 9.70 -5.00
N TRP A 311 0.13 10.43 -5.89
CA TRP A 311 0.78 11.24 -6.92
C TRP A 311 1.67 12.37 -6.40
N PHE A 312 1.31 13.05 -5.32
CA PHE A 312 2.19 14.07 -4.72
C PHE A 312 3.53 13.47 -4.30
N GLN A 313 3.49 12.32 -3.62
CA GLN A 313 4.68 11.67 -3.12
C GLN A 313 5.49 11.00 -4.24
N SER A 314 4.85 10.25 -5.14
CA SER A 314 5.55 9.57 -6.23
C SER A 314 6.23 10.56 -7.18
N SER A 315 5.58 11.70 -7.48
CA SER A 315 6.18 12.78 -8.27
C SER A 315 7.38 13.42 -7.55
N LEU A 316 7.25 13.68 -6.26
CA LEU A 316 8.35 14.23 -5.45
C LEU A 316 9.55 13.29 -5.48
N LEU A 317 9.35 12.01 -5.17
CA LEU A 317 10.43 11.05 -5.06
C LEU A 317 11.15 10.83 -6.39
N THR A 318 10.43 10.70 -7.50
CA THR A 318 11.04 10.52 -8.82
C THR A 318 11.82 11.77 -9.27
N SER A 319 11.31 12.96 -8.98
CA SER A 319 11.98 14.23 -9.32
C SER A 319 13.22 14.46 -8.45
N VAL A 320 13.11 14.30 -7.13
CA VAL A 320 14.26 14.49 -6.23
C VAL A 320 15.36 13.47 -6.50
N ALA A 321 15.02 12.19 -6.67
CA ALA A 321 16.00 11.15 -6.96
C ALA A 321 16.81 11.40 -8.25
N THR A 322 16.24 12.12 -9.23
CA THR A 322 16.88 12.32 -10.54
C THR A 322 17.32 13.73 -10.81
N GLN A 323 16.70 14.74 -10.20
CA GLN A 323 16.92 16.16 -10.44
C GLN A 323 17.32 16.95 -9.18
N GLY A 324 17.14 16.38 -7.98
CA GLY A 324 17.44 17.05 -6.70
C GLY A 324 16.43 18.13 -6.27
N VAL A 325 15.29 18.28 -6.99
CA VAL A 325 14.29 19.32 -6.73
C VAL A 325 12.88 18.76 -6.78
N ALA A 326 11.93 19.43 -6.11
CA ALA A 326 10.51 19.10 -6.22
C ALA A 326 9.97 19.34 -7.64
N PRO A 327 9.02 18.53 -8.15
CA PRO A 327 8.46 18.70 -9.48
C PRO A 327 7.42 19.81 -9.56
N TYR A 328 7.09 20.43 -8.44
CA TYR A 328 6.07 21.45 -8.28
C TYR A 328 6.53 22.55 -7.32
N LYS A 329 6.09 23.79 -7.56
CA LYS A 329 6.34 24.97 -6.70
C LYS A 329 5.30 25.08 -5.60
N GLY A 330 4.08 24.60 -5.84
CA GLY A 330 2.99 24.61 -4.89
C GLY A 330 2.12 23.37 -4.98
N VAL A 331 1.51 23.02 -3.84
CA VAL A 331 0.52 21.95 -3.73
C VAL A 331 -0.73 22.51 -3.07
N LEU A 332 -1.88 22.38 -3.73
CA LEU A 332 -3.18 22.65 -3.17
C LEU A 332 -3.87 21.31 -2.91
N CYS A 333 -4.16 21.06 -1.64
CA CYS A 333 -4.90 19.87 -1.23
C CYS A 333 -6.32 20.25 -0.84
N HIS A 334 -7.30 19.66 -1.55
CA HIS A 334 -8.72 19.86 -1.27
C HIS A 334 -9.32 18.70 -0.46
N GLY A 335 -10.48 18.99 0.19
CA GLY A 335 -11.29 17.97 0.85
C GLY A 335 -12.08 17.12 -0.14
N TRP A 336 -12.87 16.20 0.40
CA TRP A 336 -13.72 15.29 -0.37
C TRP A 336 -15.12 15.88 -0.59
N VAL A 337 -15.76 15.47 -1.68
CA VAL A 337 -17.20 15.65 -1.83
C VAL A 337 -17.88 14.47 -1.16
N VAL A 338 -18.70 14.77 -0.15
CA VAL A 338 -19.42 13.79 0.66
C VAL A 338 -20.93 13.95 0.53
N ASP A 339 -21.71 12.95 0.90
CA ASP A 339 -23.17 13.07 0.89
C ASP A 339 -23.70 14.05 1.97
N GLU A 340 -25.02 14.29 2.01
CA GLU A 340 -25.63 15.20 2.98
C GLU A 340 -25.36 14.79 4.45
N GLN A 341 -25.09 13.52 4.70
CA GLN A 341 -24.76 12.96 6.01
C GLN A 341 -23.26 13.01 6.34
N GLY A 342 -22.42 13.45 5.41
CA GLY A 342 -20.96 13.50 5.56
C GLY A 342 -20.26 12.19 5.30
N LYS A 343 -20.90 11.23 4.62
CA LYS A 343 -20.29 9.95 4.22
C LYS A 343 -19.68 10.05 2.83
N GLN A 344 -18.58 9.36 2.62
CA GLN A 344 -17.97 9.25 1.29
C GLN A 344 -18.95 8.63 0.29
N MET A 345 -18.96 9.18 -0.93
CA MET A 345 -19.81 8.70 -2.01
C MET A 345 -19.18 7.49 -2.70
N HIS A 346 -19.94 6.40 -2.78
CA HIS A 346 -19.55 5.18 -3.48
C HIS A 346 -20.66 4.70 -4.41
N LYS A 347 -20.31 4.25 -5.61
CA LYS A 347 -21.28 3.67 -6.57
C LYS A 347 -22.07 2.50 -5.96
N SER A 348 -21.40 1.67 -5.15
CA SER A 348 -22.03 0.53 -4.46
C SER A 348 -22.99 0.93 -3.35
N ALA A 349 -22.85 2.14 -2.78
CA ALA A 349 -23.73 2.67 -1.74
C ALA A 349 -24.93 3.45 -2.33
N GLY A 350 -24.90 3.77 -3.62
CA GLY A 350 -25.97 4.52 -4.30
C GLY A 350 -26.14 5.95 -3.78
N ASN A 351 -25.17 6.49 -3.03
CA ASN A 351 -25.22 7.84 -2.45
C ASN A 351 -24.48 8.90 -3.28
N GLY A 352 -24.05 8.55 -4.49
CA GLY A 352 -23.38 9.47 -5.40
C GLY A 352 -24.34 10.52 -5.97
N VAL A 353 -23.83 11.71 -6.21
CA VAL A 353 -24.54 12.81 -6.91
C VAL A 353 -23.83 13.04 -8.24
N GLU A 354 -24.52 12.74 -9.33
CA GLU A 354 -23.97 12.94 -10.68
C GLU A 354 -24.16 14.41 -11.11
N PRO A 355 -23.09 15.12 -11.52
CA PRO A 355 -23.19 16.51 -11.97
C PRO A 355 -24.21 16.73 -13.10
N SER A 356 -24.35 15.76 -14.01
CA SER A 356 -25.31 15.81 -15.11
C SER A 356 -26.77 15.88 -14.63
N GLU A 357 -27.11 15.21 -13.53
CA GLU A 357 -28.45 15.27 -12.93
C GLU A 357 -28.72 16.66 -12.36
N ILE A 358 -27.74 17.23 -11.65
CA ILE A 358 -27.87 18.58 -11.09
C ILE A 358 -27.99 19.62 -12.20
N ILE A 359 -27.18 19.49 -13.24
CA ILE A 359 -27.24 20.40 -14.40
C ILE A 359 -28.62 20.32 -15.09
N ARG A 360 -29.17 19.11 -15.26
CA ARG A 360 -30.51 18.95 -15.86
C ARG A 360 -31.62 19.57 -15.00
N ASP A 361 -31.55 19.33 -13.66
CA ASP A 361 -32.65 19.71 -12.75
C ASP A 361 -32.58 21.17 -12.29
N TYR A 362 -31.38 21.72 -12.15
CA TYR A 362 -31.15 23.08 -11.59
C TYR A 362 -30.36 24.01 -12.51
N GLY A 363 -29.67 23.50 -13.51
CA GLY A 363 -28.81 24.27 -14.39
C GLY A 363 -27.35 24.34 -13.95
N ALA A 364 -26.42 24.55 -14.89
CA ALA A 364 -24.99 24.58 -14.66
C ALA A 364 -24.53 25.66 -13.67
N ASP A 365 -25.26 26.81 -13.66
CA ASP A 365 -24.91 27.93 -12.78
C ASP A 365 -25.07 27.58 -11.29
N ILE A 366 -25.97 26.67 -10.94
CA ILE A 366 -26.15 26.24 -9.57
C ILE A 366 -24.96 25.39 -9.13
N VAL A 367 -24.42 24.54 -10.02
CA VAL A 367 -23.18 23.78 -9.74
C VAL A 367 -22.00 24.74 -9.55
N ARG A 368 -21.87 25.75 -10.43
CA ARG A 368 -20.82 26.77 -10.29
C ARG A 368 -20.93 27.55 -9.00
N LEU A 369 -22.14 27.94 -8.61
CA LEU A 369 -22.40 28.69 -7.39
C LEU A 369 -22.08 27.83 -6.17
N TRP A 370 -22.42 26.54 -6.19
CA TRP A 370 -22.09 25.61 -5.13
C TRP A 370 -20.57 25.50 -4.94
N VAL A 371 -19.81 25.28 -6.01
CA VAL A 371 -18.34 25.22 -5.97
C VAL A 371 -17.76 26.52 -5.44
N ALA A 372 -18.21 27.68 -5.96
CA ALA A 372 -17.69 28.99 -5.56
C ALA A 372 -18.03 29.38 -4.11
N SER A 373 -19.11 28.84 -3.55
CA SER A 373 -19.52 29.10 -2.16
C SER A 373 -18.98 28.09 -1.15
N SER A 374 -18.25 27.05 -1.60
CA SER A 374 -17.75 25.98 -0.75
C SER A 374 -16.31 26.27 -0.30
N ASP A 375 -16.01 25.92 0.95
CA ASP A 375 -14.64 25.87 1.45
C ASP A 375 -13.99 24.55 1.02
N TYR A 376 -13.11 24.61 0.04
CA TYR A 376 -12.44 23.44 -0.51
C TYR A 376 -11.39 22.83 0.43
N THR A 377 -11.01 23.52 1.49
CA THR A 377 -9.99 23.02 2.44
C THR A 377 -10.51 21.94 3.37
N VAL A 378 -11.83 21.77 3.41
CA VAL A 378 -12.56 20.76 4.19
C VAL A 378 -13.48 19.95 3.29
N ASP A 379 -14.06 18.87 3.84
CA ASP A 379 -15.03 18.06 3.10
C ASP A 379 -16.30 18.84 2.80
N VAL A 380 -16.73 18.80 1.54
CA VAL A 380 -17.87 19.57 1.03
C VAL A 380 -19.06 18.62 0.84
N ARG A 381 -20.18 18.97 1.45
CA ARG A 381 -21.41 18.19 1.28
C ARG A 381 -22.12 18.52 -0.03
N ALA A 382 -22.60 17.48 -0.71
CA ALA A 382 -23.43 17.59 -1.89
C ALA A 382 -24.71 16.77 -1.72
N GLY A 383 -25.85 17.34 -2.17
CA GLY A 383 -27.14 16.67 -2.11
C GLY A 383 -28.28 17.55 -2.58
N LYS A 384 -29.44 16.95 -2.83
CA LYS A 384 -30.60 17.64 -3.43
C LYS A 384 -31.08 18.83 -2.62
N ASN A 385 -31.05 18.75 -1.30
CA ASN A 385 -31.49 19.85 -0.43
C ASN A 385 -30.55 21.06 -0.53
N ILE A 386 -29.24 20.83 -0.63
CA ILE A 386 -28.23 21.87 -0.77
C ILE A 386 -28.42 22.60 -2.09
N PHE A 387 -28.57 21.88 -3.20
CA PHE A 387 -28.77 22.47 -4.53
C PHE A 387 -30.12 23.23 -4.63
N LYS A 388 -31.16 22.72 -3.96
CA LYS A 388 -32.44 23.43 -3.85
C LYS A 388 -32.30 24.78 -3.15
N GLN A 389 -31.60 24.82 -2.01
CA GLN A 389 -31.37 26.08 -1.26
C GLN A 389 -30.56 27.09 -2.10
N LEU A 390 -29.51 26.61 -2.78
CA LEU A 390 -28.71 27.45 -3.68
C LEU A 390 -29.54 27.98 -4.87
N SER A 391 -30.45 27.17 -5.42
CA SER A 391 -31.34 27.58 -6.48
C SER A 391 -32.28 28.69 -6.02
N GLU A 392 -32.74 28.68 -4.78
CA GLU A 392 -33.55 29.74 -4.19
C GLU A 392 -32.74 31.04 -4.01
N ALA A 393 -31.51 30.96 -3.55
CA ALA A 393 -30.60 32.10 -3.43
C ALA A 393 -30.28 32.70 -4.82
N TYR A 394 -29.95 31.84 -5.78
CA TYR A 394 -29.70 32.27 -7.16
C TYR A 394 -30.92 32.96 -7.79
N ARG A 395 -32.14 32.46 -7.52
CA ARG A 395 -33.38 33.10 -8.02
C ARG A 395 -33.55 34.51 -7.49
N LYS A 396 -33.22 34.75 -6.19
CA LYS A 396 -33.23 36.10 -5.62
C LYS A 396 -32.25 37.02 -6.35
N MET A 397 -31.01 36.56 -6.60
CA MET A 397 -30.00 37.32 -7.34
C MET A 397 -30.51 37.67 -8.75
N ARG A 398 -31.04 36.69 -9.49
CA ARG A 398 -31.60 36.93 -10.82
C ARG A 398 -32.79 37.90 -10.81
N ASN A 399 -33.70 37.77 -9.86
CA ASN A 399 -34.85 38.66 -9.78
C ASN A 399 -34.43 40.10 -9.47
N THR A 400 -33.46 40.27 -8.56
CA THR A 400 -32.89 41.60 -8.27
C THR A 400 -32.22 42.20 -9.49
N ALA A 401 -31.36 41.42 -10.18
CA ALA A 401 -30.71 41.88 -11.42
C ALA A 401 -31.75 42.23 -12.51
N ARG A 402 -32.78 41.38 -12.65
CA ARG A 402 -33.88 41.70 -13.62
C ARG A 402 -34.61 42.97 -13.27
N PHE A 403 -34.89 43.21 -11.99
CA PHE A 403 -35.52 44.45 -11.52
C PHE A 403 -34.62 45.66 -11.83
N MET A 404 -33.32 45.56 -11.48
CA MET A 404 -32.37 46.64 -11.77
C MET A 404 -32.29 46.94 -13.26
N LEU A 405 -32.07 45.92 -14.09
CA LEU A 405 -31.99 46.08 -15.55
C LEU A 405 -33.27 46.65 -16.15
N GLY A 406 -34.44 46.27 -15.62
CA GLY A 406 -35.72 46.85 -16.06
C GLY A 406 -35.89 48.30 -15.72
N ASN A 407 -35.23 48.78 -14.66
CA ASN A 407 -35.30 50.18 -14.24
C ASN A 407 -34.22 51.09 -14.86
N ILE A 408 -33.13 50.50 -15.37
CA ILE A 408 -32.03 51.25 -15.99
C ILE A 408 -31.92 51.02 -17.50
N GLY A 409 -32.97 50.48 -18.12
CA GLY A 409 -32.94 50.13 -19.55
C GLY A 409 -32.71 51.30 -20.50
N ASP A 410 -33.08 52.49 -20.11
CA ASP A 410 -32.90 53.76 -20.82
C ASP A 410 -31.76 54.62 -20.22
N PHE A 411 -31.08 54.19 -19.18
CA PHE A 411 -30.00 54.90 -18.50
C PHE A 411 -28.74 54.94 -19.36
N ASN A 412 -28.20 56.11 -19.61
CA ASN A 412 -26.89 56.30 -20.26
C ASN A 412 -25.89 56.88 -19.28
N PRO A 413 -24.83 56.09 -18.91
CA PRO A 413 -23.84 56.54 -17.93
C PRO A 413 -23.09 57.81 -18.28
N ALA A 414 -23.07 58.20 -19.59
CA ALA A 414 -22.39 59.42 -20.05
C ALA A 414 -23.19 60.69 -19.80
N THR A 415 -24.52 60.59 -19.71
CA THR A 415 -25.41 61.74 -19.60
C THR A 415 -26.25 61.74 -18.33
N ASP A 416 -26.53 60.58 -17.75
CA ASP A 416 -27.59 60.46 -16.74
C ASP A 416 -27.00 60.20 -15.34
N MET A 417 -25.67 60.20 -15.20
CA MET A 417 -24.99 60.08 -13.90
C MET A 417 -25.25 61.28 -13.01
N VAL A 418 -25.72 61.05 -11.80
CA VAL A 418 -25.89 62.05 -10.76
C VAL A 418 -24.57 62.23 -9.99
N ALA A 419 -24.15 63.48 -9.80
CA ALA A 419 -22.93 63.76 -9.03
C ALA A 419 -23.10 63.35 -7.56
N GLU A 420 -22.01 62.92 -6.91
CA GLU A 420 -22.02 62.34 -5.56
C GLU A 420 -22.63 63.28 -4.51
N ASP A 421 -22.40 64.58 -4.64
CA ASP A 421 -22.94 65.62 -3.78
C ASP A 421 -24.47 65.88 -3.97
N GLN A 422 -25.02 65.40 -5.07
CA GLN A 422 -26.45 65.48 -5.39
C GLN A 422 -27.21 64.17 -5.05
N LEU A 423 -26.50 63.11 -4.65
CA LEU A 423 -27.13 61.88 -4.23
C LEU A 423 -27.89 62.06 -2.90
N PHE A 424 -29.00 61.33 -2.75
CA PHE A 424 -29.67 61.24 -1.44
C PHE A 424 -28.77 60.58 -0.41
N GLU A 425 -29.04 60.85 0.87
CA GLU A 425 -28.24 60.29 1.97
C GLU A 425 -28.18 58.75 1.95
N ILE A 426 -29.30 58.10 1.63
CA ILE A 426 -29.40 56.63 1.52
C ILE A 426 -28.54 56.09 0.39
N ASP A 427 -28.46 56.81 -0.75
CA ASP A 427 -27.65 56.40 -1.88
C ASP A 427 -26.16 56.54 -1.57
N ARG A 428 -25.75 57.62 -0.90
CA ARG A 428 -24.38 57.79 -0.40
C ARG A 428 -23.99 56.76 0.65
N TRP A 429 -24.96 56.34 1.49
CA TRP A 429 -24.75 55.27 2.44
C TRP A 429 -24.54 53.92 1.74
N ALA A 430 -25.32 53.63 0.72
CA ALA A 430 -25.23 52.37 -0.03
C ALA A 430 -23.93 52.24 -0.85
N LEU A 431 -23.30 53.38 -1.23
CA LEU A 431 -22.04 53.42 -1.96
C LEU A 431 -20.81 53.31 -1.05
N LYS A 432 -20.96 53.47 0.28
CA LYS A 432 -19.90 53.25 1.30
C LYS A 432 -19.82 51.80 1.72
#